data_70f7ef26603d49de2a2a44a2987fa29f
#
_entry.id   70f7ef26603d49de2a2a44a2987fa29f
#
_cell.length_a   1.000
_cell.length_b   1.000
_cell.length_c   1.000
_cell.angle_alpha   90.00
_cell.angle_beta   90.00
_cell.angle_gamma   90.00
#
_symmetry.space_group_name_H-M   'P 1'
#
loop_
_entity.id
_entity.type
_entity.pdbx_description
1 polymer ?
#
loop_
_entity_poly.entity_id
_entity_poly.type
_entity_poly.pdbx_seq_one_letter_code
_entity_poly.pdbx_strand_id
1 'polypeptide(L)'
;MIFSIRQNATLPILKMKVFRDGRNDFRRFEELIENCVATFAMKDEKTGIYKVANKAANIALENPCDENGYKHYIITYQFTKDDTDKPGIFLGEFKLTLFDLANPTQVYGELIAPIQEELYIHILDSFVKTDIV
;
A
#
# COMPACT_ATOMS: atom_id res chain seq x y z
N MET A 1 6.43 -7.64 -8.22
CA MET A 1 5.00 -7.25 -8.26
C MET A 1 4.86 -6.01 -9.12
N ILE A 2 3.94 -6.04 -10.06
CA ILE A 2 3.70 -4.91 -10.97
C ILE A 2 2.22 -4.52 -10.89
N PHE A 3 1.98 -3.25 -10.62
CA PHE A 3 0.66 -2.67 -10.66
C PHE A 3 0.61 -1.64 -11.80
N SER A 4 -0.39 -1.72 -12.65
CA SER A 4 -0.51 -0.82 -13.81
C SER A 4 -1.77 0.04 -13.70
N ILE A 5 -1.62 1.30 -14.03
CA ILE A 5 -2.71 2.28 -14.02
C ILE A 5 -2.47 3.27 -15.16
N ARG A 6 -3.53 3.77 -15.76
CA ARG A 6 -3.42 4.76 -16.84
C ARG A 6 -3.21 6.16 -16.28
N GLN A 7 -2.57 7.00 -17.07
CA GLN A 7 -2.34 8.41 -16.76
C GLN A 7 -3.67 9.12 -16.43
N ASN A 8 -3.65 9.92 -15.38
CA ASN A 8 -4.80 10.67 -14.85
C ASN A 8 -5.96 9.80 -14.34
N ALA A 9 -5.76 8.49 -14.24
CA ALA A 9 -6.77 7.58 -13.70
C ALA A 9 -6.65 7.46 -12.19
N THR A 10 -7.77 7.18 -11.54
CA THR A 10 -7.84 6.92 -10.11
C THR A 10 -8.17 5.48 -9.79
N LEU A 11 -8.48 4.70 -10.81
CA LEU A 11 -8.77 3.27 -10.72
C LEU A 11 -7.89 2.51 -11.70
N PRO A 12 -7.52 1.28 -11.40
CA PRO A 12 -7.92 0.45 -10.25
C PRO A 12 -7.29 0.89 -8.94
N ILE A 13 -7.86 0.44 -7.83
CA ILE A 13 -7.30 0.64 -6.49
C ILE A 13 -6.14 -0.33 -6.28
N LEU A 14 -5.01 0.17 -5.81
CA LEU A 14 -3.88 -0.67 -5.44
C LEU A 14 -4.21 -1.43 -4.15
N LYS A 15 -4.11 -2.75 -4.21
CA LYS A 15 -4.39 -3.63 -3.07
C LYS A 15 -3.22 -4.57 -2.85
N MET A 16 -2.86 -4.78 -1.60
CA MET A 16 -1.82 -5.72 -1.22
C MET A 16 -2.25 -6.50 0.00
N LYS A 17 -2.10 -7.82 -0.04
CA LYS A 17 -2.39 -8.67 1.11
C LYS A 17 -1.29 -8.54 2.14
N VAL A 18 -1.69 -8.48 3.41
CA VAL A 18 -0.77 -8.57 4.54
C VAL A 18 -0.71 -10.03 4.94
N PHE A 19 0.42 -10.68 4.62
CA PHE A 19 0.60 -12.07 4.92
C PHE A 19 1.14 -12.27 6.33
N ARG A 20 0.62 -13.32 6.97
CA ARG A 20 1.29 -13.91 8.12
C ARG A 20 2.43 -14.75 7.61
N ASP A 21 3.61 -14.55 8.16
CA ASP A 21 4.81 -15.28 7.73
C ASP A 21 5.11 -16.53 8.57
N GLY A 22 4.12 -17.05 9.27
CA GLY A 22 4.27 -18.27 10.06
C GLY A 22 4.96 -18.11 11.41
N ARG A 23 5.18 -16.88 11.86
CA ARG A 23 5.81 -16.61 13.16
C ARG A 23 4.80 -16.61 14.30
N ASN A 24 5.30 -16.80 15.51
CA ASN A 24 4.53 -17.21 16.68
C ASN A 24 3.64 -16.16 17.38
N ASP A 25 3.40 -15.00 16.78
CA ASP A 25 2.66 -13.92 17.45
C ASP A 25 1.35 -13.56 16.77
N PHE A 26 0.60 -14.53 16.29
CA PHE A 26 -0.58 -14.29 15.46
C PHE A 26 -1.68 -13.47 16.12
N ARG A 27 -1.95 -13.67 17.39
CA ARG A 27 -2.99 -12.91 18.08
C ARG A 27 -2.60 -11.44 18.20
N ARG A 28 -1.35 -11.19 18.57
CA ARG A 28 -0.81 -9.85 18.64
C ARG A 28 -0.74 -9.18 17.27
N PHE A 29 -0.42 -9.97 16.24
CA PHE A 29 -0.36 -9.44 14.88
C PHE A 29 -1.70 -8.85 14.44
N GLU A 30 -2.81 -9.56 14.65
CA GLU A 30 -4.15 -9.04 14.31
C GLU A 30 -4.47 -7.76 15.06
N GLU A 31 -4.23 -7.73 16.36
CA GLU A 31 -4.47 -6.54 17.18
C GLU A 31 -3.58 -5.37 16.78
N LEU A 32 -2.33 -5.63 16.46
CA LEU A 32 -1.39 -4.60 16.02
C LEU A 32 -1.81 -4.02 14.66
N ILE A 33 -2.22 -4.87 13.72
CA ILE A 33 -2.65 -4.43 12.38
C ILE A 33 -3.95 -3.64 12.46
N GLU A 34 -4.90 -4.05 13.28
CA GLU A 34 -6.18 -3.34 13.43
C GLU A 34 -6.01 -1.91 13.94
N ASN A 35 -4.94 -1.66 14.69
CA ASN A 35 -4.65 -0.35 15.29
C ASN A 35 -3.49 0.39 14.64
N CYS A 36 -3.00 -0.08 13.50
CA CYS A 36 -1.86 0.55 12.84
C CYS A 36 -2.27 1.77 12.01
N VAL A 37 -1.27 2.59 11.71
CA VAL A 37 -1.38 3.66 10.73
C VAL A 37 -0.64 3.23 9.48
N ALA A 38 -1.33 3.19 8.34
CA ALA A 38 -0.75 2.83 7.07
C ALA A 38 -0.57 4.05 6.19
N THR A 39 0.58 4.13 5.53
CA THR A 39 0.88 5.16 4.55
C THR A 39 1.43 4.53 3.28
N PHE A 40 1.32 5.25 2.18
CA PHE A 40 1.86 4.85 0.89
C PHE A 40 2.84 5.90 0.38
N ALA A 41 3.97 5.45 -0.14
CA ALA A 41 4.96 6.29 -0.79
C ALA A 41 5.35 5.69 -2.13
N MET A 42 5.62 6.55 -3.10
CA MET A 42 6.00 6.17 -4.45
C MET A 42 7.04 7.13 -4.98
N LYS A 43 8.13 6.61 -5.51
CA LYS A 43 9.22 7.41 -6.08
C LYS A 43 9.54 6.99 -7.51
N ASP A 44 10.01 7.93 -8.30
CA ASP A 44 10.49 7.65 -9.65
C ASP A 44 11.67 6.68 -9.58
N GLU A 45 11.61 5.60 -10.38
CA GLU A 45 12.65 4.57 -10.38
C GLU A 45 14.03 5.13 -10.76
N LYS A 46 14.06 6.06 -11.71
CA LYS A 46 15.32 6.58 -12.24
C LYS A 46 15.89 7.72 -11.39
N THR A 47 15.05 8.65 -10.97
CA THR A 47 15.51 9.86 -10.28
C THR A 47 15.48 9.74 -8.77
N GLY A 48 14.68 8.82 -8.23
CA GLY A 48 14.45 8.68 -6.80
C GLY A 48 13.59 9.79 -6.19
N ILE A 49 13.02 10.65 -7.03
CA ILE A 49 12.15 11.73 -6.55
C ILE A 49 10.78 11.17 -6.20
N TYR A 50 10.30 11.49 -5.01
CA TYR A 50 9.00 11.04 -4.55
C TYR A 50 7.87 11.73 -5.29
N LYS A 51 6.96 10.93 -5.85
CA LYS A 51 5.70 11.40 -6.43
C LYS A 51 4.58 11.40 -5.39
N VAL A 52 4.59 10.41 -4.53
CA VAL A 52 3.68 10.31 -3.39
C VAL A 52 4.54 10.16 -2.14
N ALA A 53 4.38 11.07 -1.20
CA ALA A 53 5.17 11.07 0.03
C ALA A 53 4.26 10.78 1.23
N ASN A 54 4.23 9.53 1.66
CA ASN A 54 3.56 9.09 2.89
C ASN A 54 2.10 9.55 3.01
N LYS A 55 1.32 9.39 1.95
CA LYS A 55 -0.12 9.65 1.99
C LYS A 55 -0.85 8.51 2.69
N ALA A 56 -1.98 8.83 3.30
CA ALA A 56 -2.77 7.85 4.04
C ALA A 56 -3.20 6.69 3.15
N ALA A 57 -3.00 5.48 3.64
CA ALA A 57 -3.51 4.25 3.06
C ALA A 57 -4.49 3.60 4.04
N ASN A 58 -5.26 2.64 3.58
CA ASN A 58 -6.27 1.98 4.39
C ASN A 58 -5.91 0.53 4.65
N ILE A 59 -6.25 0.06 5.83
CA ILE A 59 -6.23 -1.36 6.17
C ILE A 59 -7.68 -1.82 6.25
N ALA A 60 -7.98 -2.92 5.57
CA ALA A 60 -9.31 -3.50 5.58
C ALA A 60 -9.22 -5.00 5.85
N LEU A 61 -10.24 -5.51 6.53
CA LEU A 61 -10.39 -6.94 6.75
C LEU A 61 -10.93 -7.56 5.46
N GLU A 62 -10.23 -8.56 4.93
CA GLU A 62 -10.70 -9.35 3.81
C GLU A 62 -11.69 -10.40 4.31
N ASN A 63 -12.84 -10.49 3.68
CA ASN A 63 -13.89 -11.46 4.01
C ASN A 63 -13.92 -12.56 2.95
N PRO A 64 -14.09 -13.85 3.33
CA PRO A 64 -14.19 -14.39 4.68
C PRO A 64 -12.84 -14.69 5.35
N CYS A 65 -12.86 -15.01 6.65
CA CYS A 65 -11.75 -15.61 7.33
C CYS A 65 -11.40 -16.97 6.71
N ASP A 66 -10.15 -17.41 6.84
CA ASP A 66 -9.75 -18.71 6.33
C ASP A 66 -10.33 -19.87 7.16
N GLU A 67 -10.06 -21.10 6.73
CA GLU A 67 -10.55 -22.32 7.39
C GLU A 67 -10.09 -22.45 8.83
N ASN A 68 -8.97 -21.84 9.18
CA ASN A 68 -8.42 -21.85 10.52
C ASN A 68 -8.95 -20.73 11.41
N GLY A 69 -9.88 -19.93 10.93
CA GLY A 69 -10.43 -18.78 11.63
C GLY A 69 -9.52 -17.57 11.71
N TYR A 70 -8.47 -17.54 10.90
CA TYR A 70 -7.55 -16.41 10.85
C TYR A 70 -8.11 -15.31 9.95
N LYS A 71 -8.00 -14.09 10.43
CA LYS A 71 -8.38 -12.92 9.67
C LYS A 71 -7.27 -12.55 8.70
N HIS A 72 -7.66 -12.19 7.49
CA HIS A 72 -6.76 -11.69 6.46
C HIS A 72 -7.01 -10.21 6.25
N TYR A 73 -5.93 -9.44 6.15
CA TYR A 73 -6.01 -8.00 5.98
C TYR A 73 -5.42 -7.62 4.62
N ILE A 74 -6.00 -6.58 4.02
CA ILE A 74 -5.47 -5.96 2.82
C ILE A 74 -5.14 -4.51 3.11
N ILE A 75 -4.06 -4.03 2.50
CA ILE A 75 -3.71 -2.62 2.46
C ILE A 75 -4.18 -2.08 1.13
N THR A 76 -4.85 -0.94 1.13
CA THR A 76 -5.33 -0.32 -0.10
C THR A 76 -4.88 1.13 -0.19
N TYR A 77 -4.59 1.56 -1.41
CA TYR A 77 -4.36 2.95 -1.73
C TYR A 77 -5.05 3.29 -3.04
N GLN A 78 -5.86 4.34 -3.03
CA GLN A 78 -6.48 4.86 -4.23
C GLN A 78 -5.72 6.08 -4.72
N PHE A 79 -5.19 6.00 -5.94
CA PHE A 79 -4.46 7.10 -6.55
C PHE A 79 -5.36 8.28 -6.83
N THR A 80 -4.81 9.49 -6.67
CA THR A 80 -5.45 10.71 -7.16
C THR A 80 -4.96 10.99 -8.58
N LYS A 81 -5.64 11.90 -9.29
CA LYS A 81 -5.20 12.31 -10.62
C LYS A 81 -3.80 12.91 -10.62
N ASP A 82 -3.45 13.63 -9.56
CA ASP A 82 -2.12 14.21 -9.42
C ASP A 82 -1.04 13.14 -9.24
N ASP A 83 -1.37 12.03 -8.57
CA ASP A 83 -0.44 10.93 -8.38
C ASP A 83 -0.08 10.26 -9.70
N THR A 84 -0.99 10.24 -10.66
CA THR A 84 -0.85 9.53 -11.93
C THR A 84 -0.73 10.46 -13.14
N ASP A 85 -0.42 11.73 -12.92
CA ASP A 85 -0.42 12.73 -13.98
C ASP A 85 0.73 12.58 -14.99
N LYS A 86 1.78 11.86 -14.62
CA LYS A 86 2.94 11.62 -15.50
C LYS A 86 3.18 10.13 -15.69
N PRO A 87 3.28 9.68 -16.94
CA PRO A 87 3.64 8.28 -17.21
C PRO A 87 5.06 7.97 -16.75
N GLY A 88 5.29 6.72 -16.42
CA GLY A 88 6.61 6.25 -16.01
C GLY A 88 6.54 5.03 -15.12
N ILE A 89 7.71 4.63 -14.66
CA ILE A 89 7.87 3.51 -13.75
C ILE A 89 8.29 4.06 -12.39
N PHE A 90 7.55 3.66 -11.37
CA PHE A 90 7.77 4.10 -10.00
C PHE A 90 7.94 2.91 -9.09
N LEU A 91 8.68 3.11 -8.00
CA LEU A 91 8.78 2.15 -6.92
C LEU A 91 7.86 2.60 -5.79
N GLY A 92 6.97 1.71 -5.36
CA GLY A 92 6.03 1.99 -4.28
C GLY A 92 6.27 1.14 -3.05
N GLU A 93 5.90 1.67 -1.92
CA GLU A 93 5.92 0.91 -0.67
C GLU A 93 4.83 1.40 0.28
N PHE A 94 4.33 0.46 1.07
CA PHE A 94 3.46 0.76 2.20
C PHE A 94 4.26 0.71 3.48
N LYS A 95 3.97 1.62 4.38
CA LYS A 95 4.55 1.65 5.71
C LYS A 95 3.42 1.53 6.72
N LEU A 96 3.51 0.52 7.56
CA LEU A 96 2.57 0.30 8.66
C LEU A 96 3.28 0.63 9.96
N THR A 97 2.80 1.64 10.64
CA THR A 97 3.30 2.00 11.97
C THR A 97 2.45 1.28 13.00
N LEU A 98 3.07 0.36 13.71
CA LEU A 98 2.42 -0.48 14.71
C LEU A 98 2.64 0.13 16.09
N PHE A 99 1.58 0.22 16.87
CA PHE A 99 1.64 0.82 18.21
C PHE A 99 1.59 -0.24 19.29
N ASP A 100 2.20 0.08 20.42
CA ASP A 100 2.19 -0.80 21.59
C ASP A 100 0.76 -0.93 22.12
N LEU A 101 0.29 -2.16 22.28
CA LEU A 101 -1.07 -2.43 22.76
C LEU A 101 -1.29 -1.96 24.20
N ALA A 102 -0.25 -2.02 25.02
CA ALA A 102 -0.31 -1.57 26.42
C ALA A 102 -0.18 -0.03 26.55
N ASN A 103 0.49 0.60 25.59
CA ASN A 103 0.68 2.04 25.56
C ASN A 103 0.57 2.56 24.12
N PRO A 104 -0.66 2.88 23.66
CA PRO A 104 -0.90 3.25 22.26
C PRO A 104 -0.21 4.52 21.78
N THR A 105 0.42 5.29 22.67
CA THR A 105 1.21 6.46 22.27
C THR A 105 2.64 6.11 21.89
N GLN A 106 3.08 4.87 22.17
CA GLN A 106 4.41 4.39 21.82
C GLN A 106 4.37 3.53 20.56
N VAL A 107 5.35 3.75 19.69
CA VAL A 107 5.51 2.93 18.48
C VAL A 107 6.13 1.59 18.90
N TYR A 108 5.45 0.50 18.54
CA TYR A 108 5.98 -0.86 18.71
C TYR A 108 7.01 -1.17 17.63
N GLY A 109 6.74 -0.77 16.39
CA GLY A 109 7.62 -1.01 15.26
C GLY A 109 7.00 -0.52 13.96
N GLU A 110 7.76 -0.66 12.89
CA GLU A 110 7.33 -0.30 11.55
C GLU A 110 7.50 -1.48 10.62
N LEU A 111 6.49 -1.72 9.79
CA LEU A 111 6.52 -2.75 8.75
C LEU A 111 6.49 -2.07 7.40
N ILE A 112 7.44 -2.41 6.55
CA ILE A 112 7.48 -1.95 5.16
C ILE A 112 7.03 -3.10 4.27
N ALA A 113 6.03 -2.87 3.44
CA ALA A 113 5.49 -3.87 2.53
C ALA A 113 5.59 -3.38 1.08
N PRO A 114 5.94 -4.22 0.12
CA PRO A 114 6.21 -5.66 0.27
C PRO A 114 7.59 -5.93 0.90
N ILE A 115 7.70 -7.05 1.61
CA ILE A 115 8.92 -7.38 2.35
C ILE A 115 9.97 -8.03 1.46
N GLN A 116 9.57 -8.98 0.61
CA GLN A 116 10.48 -9.84 -0.14
C GLN A 116 10.63 -9.47 -1.60
N GLU A 117 9.82 -8.58 -2.10
CA GLU A 117 9.86 -8.16 -3.50
C GLU A 117 9.65 -6.66 -3.61
N GLU A 118 9.92 -6.11 -4.76
CA GLU A 118 9.68 -4.70 -5.03
C GLU A 118 8.31 -4.53 -5.68
N LEU A 119 7.63 -3.44 -5.34
CA LEU A 119 6.37 -3.05 -5.95
C LEU A 119 6.65 -1.98 -7.00
N TYR A 120 6.45 -2.34 -8.27
CA TYR A 120 6.56 -1.41 -9.38
C TYR A 120 5.18 -0.87 -9.75
N ILE A 121 5.08 0.43 -9.85
CA ILE A 121 3.87 1.10 -10.32
C ILE A 121 4.15 1.60 -11.73
N HIS A 122 3.46 1.03 -12.71
CA HIS A 122 3.55 1.44 -14.10
C HIS A 122 2.39 2.38 -14.42
N ILE A 123 2.69 3.65 -14.64
CA ILE A 123 1.72 4.62 -15.10
C ILE A 123 1.85 4.69 -16.62
N LEU A 124 0.82 4.20 -17.31
CA LEU A 124 0.81 4.08 -18.76
C LEU A 124 0.17 5.32 -19.39
N ASP A 125 0.70 5.73 -20.55
CA ASP A 125 0.13 6.84 -21.30
C ASP A 125 -1.35 6.61 -21.61
N SER A 126 -2.13 7.67 -21.47
CA SER A 126 -3.52 7.65 -21.86
C SER A 126 -3.63 7.86 -23.39
N PHE A 127 -4.47 7.05 -24.05
CA PHE A 127 -4.75 7.24 -25.46
C PHE A 127 -5.59 8.48 -25.74
N VAL A 128 -6.39 8.89 -24.76
CA VAL A 128 -7.22 10.09 -24.89
C VAL A 128 -6.61 11.18 -24.04
N LYS A 129 -6.07 12.21 -24.71
CA LYS A 129 -5.53 13.38 -24.03
C LYS A 129 -6.62 14.43 -23.95
N THR A 130 -6.74 15.05 -22.77
CA THR A 130 -7.81 16.01 -22.51
C THR A 130 -7.69 17.30 -23.34
N ASP A 131 -6.53 17.58 -23.89
CA ASP A 131 -6.27 18.73 -24.74
C ASP A 131 -6.48 18.48 -26.24
N ILE A 132 -6.89 17.28 -26.61
CA ILE A 132 -7.28 16.97 -27.99
C ILE A 132 -8.73 17.37 -28.19
N VAL A 133 -8.91 18.34 -28.98
CA VAL A 133 -10.23 18.84 -29.32
C VAL A 133 -10.67 18.26 -30.66
#